data_2f29da5809993db2e6d0aa24d6fa6a65
#
_entry.id   2f29da5809993db2e6d0aa24d6fa6a65
#
_cell.length_a   1.000
_cell.length_b   1.000
_cell.length_c   1.000
_cell.angle_alpha   90.00
_cell.angle_beta   90.00
_cell.angle_gamma   90.00
#
_symmetry.space_group_name_H-M   'P 1'
#
loop_
_entity.id
_entity.type
_entity.pdbx_description
1 polymer ?
#
loop_
_entity_poly.entity_id
_entity_poly.type
_entity_poly.pdbx_seq_one_letter_code
_entity_poly.pdbx_strand_id
1 'polypeptide(L)'
;MTKPFIGISGNILRDNGGPYVDLLRSYVNQDYPRSIEETGGIPIIIPFTENLDVALETVAKLDGLLLSGGHDVYPLHYGEEPLQGLGDVFPERDQFDFALIKAAEEKQIPIFCICRGLQILNVYRGGSLFQDLKYDQNCTIKHSQNQTPSLGTHTVEIDSRSKLASAIGCNTWITNSHHHQTVKNVGRGLQVVARAKDGTVEGLEDPAYPWLVACQFHPEMMSTNDENAKRLFTAFVKAVQENITK
;
A
#
# COMPACT_ATOMS: atom_id res chain seq x y z
N MET A 1 21.52 10.56 -14.36
CA MET A 1 20.20 9.96 -14.62
C MET A 1 19.14 10.92 -14.10
N THR A 2 18.06 11.13 -14.84
CA THR A 2 16.91 11.94 -14.39
C THR A 2 16.21 11.22 -13.25
N LYS A 3 15.80 11.96 -12.22
CA LYS A 3 15.03 11.38 -11.10
C LYS A 3 13.63 11.01 -11.59
N PRO A 4 13.09 9.82 -11.24
CA PRO A 4 11.76 9.39 -11.67
C PRO A 4 10.64 10.13 -10.92
N PHE A 5 9.54 10.42 -11.61
CA PHE A 5 8.32 10.93 -11.01
C PHE A 5 7.47 9.76 -10.47
N ILE A 6 7.27 9.71 -9.16
CA ILE A 6 6.52 8.65 -8.49
C ILE A 6 5.24 9.24 -7.89
N GLY A 7 4.10 8.81 -8.43
CA GLY A 7 2.80 9.19 -7.91
C GLY A 7 2.48 8.48 -6.61
N ILE A 8 1.94 9.21 -5.65
CA ILE A 8 1.44 8.68 -4.38
C ILE A 8 -0.07 8.92 -4.33
N SER A 9 -0.87 7.86 -4.22
CA SER A 9 -2.33 8.01 -4.14
C SER A 9 -2.73 8.82 -2.90
N GLY A 10 -3.47 9.91 -3.12
CA GLY A 10 -3.95 10.79 -2.06
C GLY A 10 -5.08 10.16 -1.25
N ASN A 11 -5.07 10.38 0.05
CA ASN A 11 -6.16 10.07 0.95
C ASN A 11 -7.12 11.25 1.06
N ILE A 12 -8.30 11.03 1.66
CA ILE A 12 -9.30 12.04 1.93
C ILE A 12 -9.39 12.23 3.44
N LEU A 13 -9.40 13.48 3.88
CA LEU A 13 -9.75 13.86 5.25
C LEU A 13 -10.95 14.81 5.19
N ARG A 14 -11.99 14.48 5.93
CA ARG A 14 -13.07 15.41 6.23
C ARG A 14 -12.70 16.13 7.52
N ASP A 15 -12.24 17.38 7.39
CA ASP A 15 -11.78 18.17 8.51
C ASP A 15 -12.98 18.78 9.25
N ASN A 16 -13.18 18.34 10.49
CA ASN A 16 -14.22 18.83 11.39
C ASN A 16 -13.66 19.66 12.54
N GLY A 17 -12.33 19.96 12.50
CA GLY A 17 -11.60 20.73 13.50
C GLY A 17 -11.20 22.12 12.98
N GLY A 18 -11.66 23.18 13.61
CA GLY A 18 -11.29 24.54 13.24
C GLY A 18 -12.45 25.40 12.71
N PRO A 19 -12.16 26.54 12.04
CA PRO A 19 -13.21 27.48 11.60
C PRO A 19 -14.02 26.97 10.40
N TYR A 20 -13.62 25.89 9.75
CA TYR A 20 -14.28 25.33 8.59
C TYR A 20 -14.80 23.93 8.91
N VAL A 21 -16.12 23.70 8.78
CA VAL A 21 -16.77 22.41 8.99
C VAL A 21 -16.87 21.68 7.66
N ASP A 22 -16.66 20.37 7.65
CA ASP A 22 -16.76 19.48 6.49
C ASP A 22 -15.79 19.81 5.32
N LEU A 23 -14.68 20.48 5.57
CA LEU A 23 -13.70 20.75 4.53
C LEU A 23 -12.99 19.44 4.12
N LEU A 24 -13.13 19.08 2.85
CA LEU A 24 -12.39 17.96 2.27
C LEU A 24 -10.96 18.36 1.95
N ARG A 25 -10.01 17.54 2.40
CA ARG A 25 -8.58 17.68 2.09
C ARG A 25 -8.07 16.42 1.44
N SER A 26 -7.36 16.56 0.33
CA SER A 26 -6.50 15.50 -0.17
C SER A 26 -5.16 15.56 0.55
N TYR A 27 -4.68 14.45 1.09
CA TYR A 27 -3.42 14.42 1.83
C TYR A 27 -2.73 13.06 1.73
N VAL A 28 -1.46 13.03 2.09
CA VAL A 28 -0.72 11.83 2.49
C VAL A 28 0.14 12.18 3.69
N ASN A 29 0.49 11.18 4.52
CA ASN A 29 1.45 11.38 5.59
C ASN A 29 2.82 11.71 5.01
N GLN A 30 3.56 12.61 5.67
CA GLN A 30 4.86 13.10 5.19
C GLN A 30 5.92 11.99 5.04
N ASP A 31 5.71 10.84 5.70
CA ASP A 31 6.63 9.70 5.61
C ASP A 31 6.71 9.10 4.19
N TYR A 32 5.60 9.10 3.43
CA TYR A 32 5.58 8.63 2.05
C TYR A 32 6.47 9.46 1.11
N PRO A 33 6.24 10.78 0.95
CA PRO A 33 7.08 11.59 0.08
C PRO A 33 8.53 11.63 0.55
N ARG A 34 8.80 11.70 1.86
CA ARG A 34 10.16 11.67 2.41
C ARG A 34 10.91 10.39 2.01
N SER A 35 10.27 9.20 2.14
CA SER A 35 10.91 7.94 1.79
C SER A 35 11.29 7.85 0.31
N ILE A 36 10.47 8.44 -0.59
CA ILE A 36 10.77 8.52 -2.02
C ILE A 36 11.91 9.53 -2.29
N GLU A 37 11.89 10.69 -1.66
CA GLU A 37 12.93 11.72 -1.82
C GLU A 37 14.30 11.22 -1.38
N GLU A 38 14.38 10.62 -0.20
CA GLU A 38 15.62 10.08 0.38
C GLU A 38 16.22 8.94 -0.43
N THR A 39 15.41 8.26 -1.25
CA THR A 39 15.86 7.17 -2.13
C THR A 39 16.03 7.59 -3.59
N GLY A 40 15.89 8.90 -3.89
CA GLY A 40 16.25 9.48 -5.19
C GLY A 40 15.11 9.64 -6.19
N GLY A 41 13.86 9.45 -5.79
CA GLY A 41 12.67 9.77 -6.59
C GLY A 41 12.20 11.20 -6.42
N ILE A 42 11.23 11.63 -7.24
CA ILE A 42 10.45 12.86 -7.10
C ILE A 42 9.01 12.44 -6.75
N PRO A 43 8.58 12.65 -5.50
CA PRO A 43 7.23 12.30 -5.09
C PRO A 43 6.21 13.31 -5.65
N ILE A 44 5.12 12.79 -6.21
CA ILE A 44 3.98 13.57 -6.68
C ILE A 44 2.74 13.08 -5.94
N ILE A 45 2.18 13.89 -5.06
CA ILE A 45 0.90 13.57 -4.43
C ILE A 45 -0.20 13.70 -5.49
N ILE A 46 -0.89 12.60 -5.78
CA ILE A 46 -2.05 12.59 -6.67
C ILE A 46 -3.26 12.96 -5.82
N PRO A 47 -3.84 14.16 -5.97
CA PRO A 47 -5.01 14.53 -5.20
C PRO A 47 -6.17 13.60 -5.56
N PHE A 48 -6.98 13.25 -4.56
CA PHE A 48 -8.22 12.53 -4.83
C PHE A 48 -9.11 13.31 -5.80
N THR A 49 -9.70 12.59 -6.74
CA THR A 49 -10.69 13.11 -7.69
C THR A 49 -11.72 12.03 -8.04
N GLU A 50 -12.97 12.44 -8.17
CA GLU A 50 -14.04 11.59 -8.70
C GLU A 50 -14.01 11.51 -10.24
N ASN A 51 -13.28 12.41 -10.89
CA ASN A 51 -13.06 12.36 -12.32
C ASN A 51 -11.95 11.35 -12.67
N LEU A 52 -12.36 10.13 -13.00
CA LEU A 52 -11.43 9.03 -13.26
C LEU A 52 -10.56 9.26 -14.48
N ASP A 53 -11.01 10.03 -15.47
CA ASP A 53 -10.19 10.38 -16.65
C ASP A 53 -8.96 11.20 -16.22
N VAL A 54 -9.13 12.13 -15.26
CA VAL A 54 -8.01 12.90 -14.69
C VAL A 54 -7.04 11.98 -13.97
N ALA A 55 -7.54 10.97 -13.24
CA ALA A 55 -6.68 9.98 -12.58
C ALA A 55 -5.84 9.19 -13.61
N LEU A 56 -6.48 8.70 -14.68
CA LEU A 56 -5.83 7.96 -15.77
C LEU A 56 -4.75 8.82 -16.46
N GLU A 57 -5.09 10.07 -16.83
CA GLU A 57 -4.16 11.00 -17.48
C GLU A 57 -2.98 11.38 -16.56
N THR A 58 -3.21 11.43 -15.24
CA THR A 58 -2.15 11.69 -14.27
C THR A 58 -1.14 10.54 -14.28
N VAL A 59 -1.60 9.28 -14.20
CA VAL A 59 -0.69 8.11 -14.24
C VAL A 59 0.09 8.04 -15.54
N ALA A 60 -0.48 8.49 -16.67
CA ALA A 60 0.23 8.56 -17.94
C ALA A 60 1.51 9.44 -17.89
N LYS A 61 1.61 10.38 -16.94
CA LYS A 61 2.79 11.27 -16.73
C LYS A 61 3.78 10.73 -15.68
N LEU A 62 3.44 9.68 -14.96
CA LEU A 62 4.25 9.14 -13.87
C LEU A 62 5.12 7.98 -14.35
N ASP A 63 6.22 7.76 -13.67
CA ASP A 63 7.16 6.67 -13.94
C ASP A 63 6.95 5.48 -13.00
N GLY A 64 6.33 5.71 -11.83
CA GLY A 64 5.97 4.69 -10.83
C GLY A 64 4.76 5.10 -10.02
N LEU A 65 4.10 4.15 -9.38
CA LEU A 65 2.91 4.38 -8.55
C LEU A 65 3.11 3.79 -7.15
N LEU A 66 2.82 4.59 -6.12
CA LEU A 66 2.70 4.14 -4.73
C LEU A 66 1.25 4.32 -4.27
N LEU A 67 0.60 3.21 -3.86
CA LEU A 67 -0.71 3.23 -3.23
C LEU A 67 -0.55 3.35 -1.72
N SER A 68 -1.08 4.44 -1.15
CA SER A 68 -0.96 4.75 0.27
C SER A 68 -1.96 3.99 1.14
N GLY A 69 -1.72 3.98 2.46
CA GLY A 69 -2.68 3.54 3.46
C GLY A 69 -3.93 4.42 3.53
N GLY A 70 -4.86 4.09 4.42
CA GLY A 70 -6.09 4.90 4.59
C GLY A 70 -7.26 4.13 5.17
N HIS A 71 -8.47 4.57 4.81
CA HIS A 71 -9.75 4.01 5.24
C HIS A 71 -9.94 2.57 4.77
N ASP A 72 -10.91 1.88 5.36
CA ASP A 72 -11.27 0.52 4.96
C ASP A 72 -11.78 0.46 3.52
N VAL A 73 -11.51 -0.66 2.86
CA VAL A 73 -12.04 -0.93 1.52
C VAL A 73 -13.51 -1.34 1.65
N TYR A 74 -14.37 -0.76 0.82
CA TYR A 74 -15.81 -0.99 0.85
C TYR A 74 -16.17 -2.45 0.55
N PRO A 75 -16.87 -3.17 1.46
CA PRO A 75 -17.06 -4.62 1.36
C PRO A 75 -17.86 -5.08 0.13
N LEU A 76 -18.77 -4.25 -0.38
CA LEU A 76 -19.54 -4.60 -1.57
C LEU A 76 -18.67 -4.75 -2.82
N HIS A 77 -17.44 -4.19 -2.84
CA HIS A 77 -16.48 -4.41 -3.94
C HIS A 77 -15.97 -5.85 -4.02
N TYR A 78 -16.02 -6.60 -2.92
CA TYR A 78 -15.68 -8.03 -2.89
C TYR A 78 -16.86 -8.93 -2.49
N GLY A 79 -18.11 -8.43 -2.67
CA GLY A 79 -19.35 -9.22 -2.57
C GLY A 79 -19.75 -9.61 -1.15
N GLU A 80 -19.30 -8.86 -0.15
CA GLU A 80 -19.66 -9.09 1.25
C GLU A 80 -20.46 -7.92 1.82
N GLU A 81 -21.41 -8.19 2.73
CA GLU A 81 -22.10 -7.16 3.50
C GLU A 81 -21.18 -6.58 4.59
N PRO A 82 -21.38 -5.30 5.00
CA PRO A 82 -20.63 -4.69 6.11
C PRO A 82 -20.81 -5.45 7.42
N LEU A 83 -19.71 -5.84 8.05
CA LEU A 83 -19.68 -6.52 9.35
C LEU A 83 -19.39 -5.55 10.50
N GLN A 84 -19.74 -5.96 11.71
CA GLN A 84 -19.40 -5.19 12.92
C GLN A 84 -17.89 -5.07 13.08
N GLY A 85 -17.39 -3.83 13.23
CA GLY A 85 -15.95 -3.55 13.32
C GLY A 85 -15.34 -3.00 12.03
N LEU A 86 -16.11 -2.95 10.93
CA LEU A 86 -15.74 -2.18 9.75
C LEU A 86 -15.56 -0.70 10.16
N GLY A 87 -14.45 -0.09 9.73
CA GLY A 87 -14.19 1.34 9.93
C GLY A 87 -14.85 2.21 8.88
N ASP A 88 -14.36 3.45 8.74
CA ASP A 88 -14.85 4.37 7.72
C ASP A 88 -14.49 3.88 6.31
N VAL A 89 -15.45 3.96 5.39
CA VAL A 89 -15.29 3.60 3.99
C VAL A 89 -15.53 4.80 3.08
N PHE A 90 -14.80 4.87 1.98
CA PHE A 90 -15.00 5.87 0.93
C PHE A 90 -15.00 5.16 -0.44
N PRO A 91 -16.18 4.70 -0.92
CA PRO A 91 -16.28 3.96 -2.18
C PRO A 91 -15.73 4.75 -3.39
N GLU A 92 -15.82 6.09 -3.36
CA GLU A 92 -15.29 6.96 -4.40
C GLU A 92 -13.75 6.90 -4.44
N ARG A 93 -13.10 6.78 -3.28
CA ARG A 93 -11.66 6.57 -3.21
C ARG A 93 -11.27 5.18 -3.70
N ASP A 94 -12.07 4.16 -3.45
CA ASP A 94 -11.81 2.82 -3.97
C ASP A 94 -11.83 2.84 -5.51
N GLN A 95 -12.81 3.51 -6.12
CA GLN A 95 -12.88 3.68 -7.58
C GLN A 95 -11.68 4.47 -8.13
N PHE A 96 -11.26 5.52 -7.43
CA PHE A 96 -10.07 6.29 -7.79
C PHE A 96 -8.81 5.40 -7.76
N ASP A 97 -8.59 4.63 -6.69
CA ASP A 97 -7.43 3.74 -6.60
C ASP A 97 -7.51 2.60 -7.64
N PHE A 98 -8.69 2.07 -7.96
CA PHE A 98 -8.87 1.10 -9.06
C PHE A 98 -8.46 1.70 -10.41
N ALA A 99 -8.81 2.96 -10.68
CA ALA A 99 -8.41 3.65 -11.90
C ALA A 99 -6.88 3.84 -11.96
N LEU A 100 -6.25 4.22 -10.84
CA LEU A 100 -4.79 4.34 -10.76
C LEU A 100 -4.08 3.00 -11.01
N ILE A 101 -4.56 1.91 -10.38
CA ILE A 101 -4.00 0.56 -10.58
C ILE A 101 -4.11 0.16 -12.04
N LYS A 102 -5.32 0.29 -12.62
CA LYS A 102 -5.58 -0.05 -14.02
C LYS A 102 -4.61 0.68 -14.96
N ALA A 103 -4.49 1.99 -14.81
CA ALA A 103 -3.61 2.80 -15.66
C ALA A 103 -2.12 2.43 -15.49
N ALA A 104 -1.68 2.14 -14.25
CA ALA A 104 -0.32 1.71 -13.98
C ALA A 104 -0.03 0.33 -14.59
N GLU A 105 -0.99 -0.60 -14.52
CA GLU A 105 -0.88 -1.92 -15.14
C GLU A 105 -0.85 -1.83 -16.68
N GLU A 106 -1.71 -1.02 -17.29
CA GLU A 106 -1.71 -0.79 -18.73
C GLU A 106 -0.39 -0.18 -19.22
N LYS A 107 0.18 0.73 -18.43
CA LYS A 107 1.48 1.37 -18.71
C LYS A 107 2.68 0.52 -18.31
N GLN A 108 2.48 -0.57 -17.55
CA GLN A 108 3.54 -1.45 -17.04
C GLN A 108 4.60 -0.71 -16.20
N ILE A 109 4.19 0.30 -15.43
CA ILE A 109 5.08 0.98 -14.49
C ILE A 109 5.16 0.24 -13.16
N PRO A 110 6.28 0.30 -12.41
CA PRO A 110 6.39 -0.30 -11.09
C PRO A 110 5.34 0.22 -10.10
N ILE A 111 4.78 -0.70 -9.30
CA ILE A 111 3.73 -0.41 -8.32
C ILE A 111 4.17 -0.85 -6.93
N PHE A 112 4.10 0.05 -5.95
CA PHE A 112 4.30 -0.25 -4.54
C PHE A 112 3.02 0.03 -3.77
N CYS A 113 2.55 -0.94 -2.97
CA CYS A 113 1.30 -0.85 -2.22
C CYS A 113 1.57 -0.98 -0.72
N ILE A 114 1.03 -0.07 0.09
CA ILE A 114 1.26 -0.05 1.54
C ILE A 114 -0.07 -0.06 2.29
N CYS A 115 -0.23 -0.99 3.23
CA CYS A 115 -1.37 -1.16 4.12
C CYS A 115 -2.70 -1.28 3.33
N ARG A 116 -3.56 -0.25 3.34
CA ARG A 116 -4.75 -0.21 2.49
C ARG A 116 -4.40 -0.38 1.00
N GLY A 117 -3.22 0.10 0.55
CA GLY A 117 -2.75 -0.11 -0.81
C GLY A 117 -2.66 -1.60 -1.19
N LEU A 118 -2.18 -2.46 -0.29
CA LEU A 118 -2.18 -3.92 -0.47
C LEU A 118 -3.62 -4.45 -0.55
N GLN A 119 -4.50 -3.99 0.32
CA GLN A 119 -5.88 -4.45 0.42
C GLN A 119 -6.69 -4.09 -0.82
N ILE A 120 -6.60 -2.85 -1.29
CA ILE A 120 -7.31 -2.39 -2.49
C ILE A 120 -6.79 -3.08 -3.76
N LEU A 121 -5.48 -3.33 -3.86
CA LEU A 121 -4.90 -4.13 -4.93
C LEU A 121 -5.45 -5.55 -4.94
N ASN A 122 -5.53 -6.19 -3.76
CA ASN A 122 -6.08 -7.53 -3.62
C ASN A 122 -7.55 -7.59 -4.09
N VAL A 123 -8.36 -6.62 -3.67
CA VAL A 123 -9.78 -6.51 -4.08
C VAL A 123 -9.91 -6.22 -5.56
N TYR A 124 -9.12 -5.31 -6.11
CA TYR A 124 -9.07 -5.02 -7.56
C TYR A 124 -8.80 -6.28 -8.39
N ARG A 125 -7.95 -7.17 -7.90
CA ARG A 125 -7.63 -8.45 -8.53
C ARG A 125 -8.65 -9.56 -8.21
N GLY A 126 -9.76 -9.24 -7.54
CA GLY A 126 -10.88 -10.13 -7.23
C GLY A 126 -10.68 -10.99 -5.98
N GLY A 127 -9.79 -10.58 -5.10
CA GLY A 127 -9.64 -11.13 -3.75
C GLY A 127 -10.65 -10.54 -2.76
N SER A 128 -10.58 -10.95 -1.51
CA SER A 128 -11.43 -10.44 -0.42
C SER A 128 -10.62 -10.19 0.85
N LEU A 129 -11.25 -9.53 1.83
CA LEU A 129 -10.61 -9.14 3.09
C LEU A 129 -11.39 -9.71 4.29
N PHE A 130 -10.68 -9.97 5.38
CA PHE A 130 -11.30 -9.94 6.70
C PHE A 130 -11.54 -8.48 7.07
N GLN A 131 -12.81 -8.11 7.26
CA GLN A 131 -13.22 -6.74 7.58
C GLN A 131 -12.77 -6.27 8.96
N ASP A 132 -12.41 -7.22 9.82
CA ASP A 132 -11.75 -7.01 11.11
C ASP A 132 -11.03 -8.32 11.46
N LEU A 133 -9.83 -8.23 12.00
CA LEU A 133 -9.01 -9.39 12.39
C LEU A 133 -9.70 -10.33 13.37
N LYS A 134 -10.69 -9.84 14.15
CA LYS A 134 -11.51 -10.70 15.03
C LYS A 134 -12.30 -11.79 14.29
N TYR A 135 -12.46 -11.65 12.97
CA TYR A 135 -13.10 -12.65 12.12
C TYR A 135 -12.13 -13.70 11.58
N ASP A 136 -10.83 -13.49 11.73
CA ASP A 136 -9.82 -14.53 11.49
C ASP A 136 -9.49 -15.26 12.78
N GLN A 137 -9.95 -16.52 12.88
CA GLN A 137 -9.75 -17.35 14.08
C GLN A 137 -8.27 -17.66 14.38
N ASN A 138 -7.39 -17.49 13.41
CA ASN A 138 -5.95 -17.71 13.56
C ASN A 138 -5.20 -16.46 14.05
N CYS A 139 -5.78 -15.28 13.90
CA CYS A 139 -5.15 -14.03 14.30
C CYS A 139 -5.05 -13.93 15.82
N THR A 140 -3.82 -14.00 16.33
CA THR A 140 -3.50 -13.94 17.78
C THR A 140 -2.52 -12.83 18.11
N ILE A 141 -1.88 -12.24 17.12
CA ILE A 141 -0.93 -11.13 17.26
C ILE A 141 -1.68 -9.79 17.23
N LYS A 142 -1.18 -8.83 17.99
CA LYS A 142 -1.74 -7.48 18.02
C LYS A 142 -1.26 -6.69 16.80
N HIS A 143 -2.07 -6.63 15.73
CA HIS A 143 -1.76 -5.91 14.49
C HIS A 143 -2.13 -4.41 14.52
N SER A 144 -2.90 -3.96 15.49
CA SER A 144 -3.13 -2.54 15.78
C SER A 144 -2.34 -2.15 17.03
N GLN A 145 -1.06 -1.79 16.85
CA GLN A 145 -0.08 -1.76 17.95
C GLN A 145 -0.29 -0.64 18.97
N ASN A 146 -0.83 0.51 18.58
CA ASN A 146 -0.98 1.72 19.44
C ASN A 146 0.34 2.13 20.12
N GLN A 147 1.45 2.04 19.41
CA GLN A 147 2.80 2.42 19.82
C GLN A 147 3.35 3.49 18.86
N THR A 148 4.57 3.94 19.11
CA THR A 148 5.29 4.82 18.19
C THR A 148 5.25 4.22 16.77
N PRO A 149 4.83 4.99 15.75
CA PRO A 149 4.61 4.45 14.40
C PRO A 149 5.82 3.72 13.79
N SER A 150 7.03 4.15 14.12
CA SER A 150 8.28 3.55 13.62
C SER A 150 8.73 2.31 14.39
N LEU A 151 8.06 1.94 15.50
CA LEU A 151 8.47 0.79 16.30
C LEU A 151 8.02 -0.52 15.67
N GLY A 152 8.96 -1.41 15.32
CA GLY A 152 8.66 -2.79 14.96
C GLY A 152 8.13 -3.58 16.15
N THR A 153 7.00 -4.28 15.99
CA THR A 153 6.28 -4.95 17.09
C THR A 153 6.08 -6.44 16.90
N HIS A 154 6.16 -6.94 15.67
CA HIS A 154 6.04 -8.37 15.40
C HIS A 154 6.95 -8.83 14.26
N THR A 155 7.21 -10.12 14.23
CA THR A 155 8.06 -10.73 13.21
C THR A 155 7.24 -11.12 11.99
N VAL A 156 7.75 -10.77 10.81
CA VAL A 156 7.23 -11.19 9.51
C VAL A 156 8.24 -12.15 8.87
N GLU A 157 7.76 -13.31 8.44
CA GLU A 157 8.51 -14.31 7.67
C GLU A 157 8.25 -14.09 6.19
N ILE A 158 9.32 -14.06 5.38
CA ILE A 158 9.30 -13.64 3.97
C ILE A 158 9.87 -14.76 3.10
N ASP A 159 9.18 -15.11 2.00
CA ASP A 159 9.69 -16.09 1.03
C ASP A 159 11.02 -15.58 0.45
N SER A 160 12.07 -16.35 0.62
CA SER A 160 13.43 -16.01 0.18
C SER A 160 13.58 -15.79 -1.33
N ARG A 161 12.61 -16.24 -2.13
CA ARG A 161 12.58 -16.09 -3.60
C ARG A 161 11.81 -14.86 -4.05
N SER A 162 11.20 -14.12 -3.13
CA SER A 162 10.37 -12.96 -3.42
C SER A 162 11.19 -11.72 -3.82
N LYS A 163 10.53 -10.79 -4.53
CA LYS A 163 11.09 -9.44 -4.78
C LYS A 163 11.30 -8.70 -3.46
N LEU A 164 10.39 -8.88 -2.49
CA LEU A 164 10.52 -8.29 -1.16
C LEU A 164 11.80 -8.75 -0.46
N ALA A 165 12.05 -10.07 -0.37
CA ALA A 165 13.27 -10.61 0.23
C ALA A 165 14.52 -10.12 -0.51
N SER A 166 14.49 -10.08 -1.84
CA SER A 166 15.58 -9.57 -2.67
C SER A 166 15.85 -8.09 -2.40
N ALA A 167 14.80 -7.28 -2.21
CA ALA A 167 14.92 -5.85 -1.94
C ALA A 167 15.59 -5.56 -0.60
N ILE A 168 15.19 -6.27 0.47
CA ILE A 168 15.70 -6.01 1.82
C ILE A 168 16.95 -6.83 2.18
N GLY A 169 17.22 -7.93 1.46
CA GLY A 169 18.38 -8.79 1.67
C GLY A 169 18.23 -9.78 2.84
N CYS A 170 17.02 -10.03 3.33
CA CYS A 170 16.75 -11.01 4.37
C CYS A 170 15.34 -11.63 4.21
N ASN A 171 15.08 -12.73 4.93
CA ASN A 171 13.81 -13.46 4.90
C ASN A 171 13.03 -13.38 6.22
N THR A 172 13.43 -12.49 7.11
CA THR A 172 12.74 -12.21 8.38
C THR A 172 12.92 -10.74 8.72
N TRP A 173 11.83 -10.08 9.12
CA TRP A 173 11.87 -8.67 9.48
C TRP A 173 10.94 -8.41 10.67
N ILE A 174 11.32 -7.51 11.57
CA ILE A 174 10.45 -7.03 12.65
C ILE A 174 9.81 -5.73 12.17
N THR A 175 8.49 -5.77 11.90
CA THR A 175 7.75 -4.66 11.29
C THR A 175 6.82 -3.98 12.29
N ASN A 176 6.46 -2.73 12.01
CA ASN A 176 5.33 -2.07 12.66
C ASN A 176 3.99 -2.68 12.18
N SER A 177 2.90 -2.34 12.86
CA SER A 177 1.58 -2.86 12.51
C SER A 177 0.48 -1.90 12.94
N HIS A 178 -0.25 -1.38 11.96
CA HIS A 178 -1.30 -0.37 12.16
C HIS A 178 -2.53 -0.70 11.31
N HIS A 179 -3.01 -1.94 11.39
CA HIS A 179 -4.19 -2.38 10.63
C HIS A 179 -5.09 -3.27 11.48
N HIS A 180 -6.38 -3.30 11.13
CA HIS A 180 -7.36 -4.20 11.70
C HIS A 180 -8.05 -5.06 10.63
N GLN A 181 -7.75 -4.79 9.34
CA GLN A 181 -8.16 -5.62 8.21
C GLN A 181 -6.95 -6.37 7.64
N THR A 182 -7.18 -7.52 7.00
CA THR A 182 -6.16 -8.29 6.28
C THR A 182 -6.78 -9.08 5.14
N VAL A 183 -5.93 -9.62 4.27
CA VAL A 183 -6.33 -10.47 3.14
C VAL A 183 -6.99 -11.76 3.63
N LYS A 184 -8.19 -12.07 3.10
CA LYS A 184 -8.93 -13.33 3.33
C LYS A 184 -8.71 -14.29 2.16
N ASN A 185 -9.06 -13.86 0.94
CA ASN A 185 -8.79 -14.59 -0.27
C ASN A 185 -7.87 -13.76 -1.17
N VAL A 186 -6.85 -14.41 -1.70
CA VAL A 186 -5.85 -13.73 -2.55
C VAL A 186 -6.41 -13.52 -3.95
N GLY A 187 -6.22 -12.32 -4.50
CA GLY A 187 -6.63 -11.94 -5.85
C GLY A 187 -5.82 -12.62 -6.94
N ARG A 188 -6.36 -12.63 -8.15
CA ARG A 188 -5.75 -13.28 -9.31
C ARG A 188 -4.36 -12.74 -9.63
N GLY A 189 -3.42 -13.64 -9.86
CA GLY A 189 -2.02 -13.31 -10.20
C GLY A 189 -1.16 -12.89 -9.03
N LEU A 190 -1.76 -12.65 -7.86
CA LEU A 190 -1.03 -12.31 -6.64
C LEU A 190 -0.57 -13.57 -5.91
N GLN A 191 0.59 -13.49 -5.26
CA GLN A 191 1.14 -14.53 -4.40
C GLN A 191 1.45 -13.94 -3.02
N VAL A 192 1.16 -14.72 -1.98
CA VAL A 192 1.57 -14.37 -0.62
C VAL A 192 3.06 -14.64 -0.48
N VAL A 193 3.82 -13.59 -0.15
CA VAL A 193 5.27 -13.66 0.01
C VAL A 193 5.74 -13.32 1.43
N ALA A 194 4.84 -12.83 2.27
CA ALA A 194 5.16 -12.53 3.66
C ALA A 194 3.98 -12.81 4.58
N ARG A 195 4.26 -13.38 5.77
CA ARG A 195 3.27 -13.67 6.81
C ARG A 195 3.81 -13.35 8.19
N ALA A 196 2.92 -12.88 9.07
CA ALA A 196 3.15 -12.88 10.51
C ALA A 196 3.10 -14.32 11.06
N LYS A 197 3.59 -14.53 12.30
CA LYS A 197 3.64 -15.87 12.92
C LYS A 197 2.28 -16.50 13.19
N ASP A 198 1.22 -15.72 13.23
CA ASP A 198 -0.16 -16.19 13.33
C ASP A 198 -0.82 -16.50 11.97
N GLY A 199 -0.05 -16.37 10.89
CA GLY A 199 -0.51 -16.66 9.54
C GLY A 199 -1.11 -15.46 8.79
N THR A 200 -1.30 -14.31 9.46
CA THR A 200 -1.79 -13.07 8.84
C THR A 200 -0.93 -12.69 7.63
N VAL A 201 -1.56 -12.35 6.51
CA VAL A 201 -0.85 -11.95 5.29
C VAL A 201 -0.26 -10.56 5.47
N GLU A 202 1.06 -10.47 5.32
CA GLU A 202 1.84 -9.25 5.49
C GLU A 202 2.49 -8.76 4.18
N GLY A 203 2.49 -9.59 3.14
CA GLY A 203 3.02 -9.18 1.84
C GLY A 203 2.46 -9.98 0.68
N LEU A 204 2.20 -9.27 -0.42
CA LEU A 204 1.79 -9.82 -1.71
C LEU A 204 2.73 -9.34 -2.81
N GLU A 205 2.88 -10.15 -3.84
CA GLU A 205 3.57 -9.81 -5.09
C GLU A 205 2.80 -10.34 -6.29
N ASP A 206 2.98 -9.70 -7.44
CA ASP A 206 2.71 -10.33 -8.73
C ASP A 206 4.06 -10.73 -9.36
N PRO A 207 4.39 -12.03 -9.42
CA PRO A 207 5.66 -12.49 -9.98
C PRO A 207 5.79 -12.23 -11.47
N ALA A 208 4.67 -12.14 -12.20
CA ALA A 208 4.66 -11.87 -13.64
C ALA A 208 4.78 -10.38 -13.98
N TYR A 209 4.52 -9.49 -13.01
CA TYR A 209 4.61 -8.05 -13.22
C TYR A 209 6.05 -7.55 -13.06
N PRO A 210 6.51 -6.56 -13.83
CA PRO A 210 7.91 -6.09 -13.78
C PRO A 210 8.41 -5.79 -12.36
N TRP A 211 7.66 -5.00 -11.60
CA TRP A 211 7.87 -4.79 -10.16
C TRP A 211 6.55 -4.40 -9.51
N LEU A 212 5.97 -5.32 -8.75
CA LEU A 212 4.80 -5.09 -7.92
C LEU A 212 5.07 -5.78 -6.59
N VAL A 213 5.14 -4.98 -5.52
CA VAL A 213 5.30 -5.42 -4.14
C VAL A 213 4.24 -4.71 -3.30
N ALA A 214 3.61 -5.44 -2.41
CA ALA A 214 2.61 -4.92 -1.50
C ALA A 214 2.90 -5.37 -0.07
N CYS A 215 2.89 -4.44 0.88
CA CYS A 215 3.12 -4.66 2.31
C CYS A 215 1.89 -4.26 3.13
N GLN A 216 1.51 -5.08 4.11
CA GLN A 216 0.44 -4.74 5.04
C GLN A 216 0.91 -3.79 6.14
N PHE A 217 2.17 -3.89 6.53
CA PHE A 217 2.85 -2.97 7.45
C PHE A 217 3.23 -1.65 6.76
N HIS A 218 3.76 -0.69 7.54
CA HIS A 218 4.08 0.66 7.10
C HIS A 218 5.60 0.92 7.06
N PRO A 219 6.31 0.49 6.00
CA PRO A 219 7.76 0.71 5.89
C PRO A 219 8.12 2.20 5.78
N GLU A 220 7.24 3.07 5.28
CA GLU A 220 7.46 4.50 5.20
C GLU A 220 7.65 5.14 6.57
N MET A 221 6.93 4.65 7.60
CA MET A 221 7.06 5.15 8.97
C MET A 221 8.35 4.67 9.65
N MET A 222 8.98 3.62 9.11
CA MET A 222 10.21 3.03 9.62
C MET A 222 11.47 3.53 8.87
N SER A 223 11.33 4.08 7.66
CA SER A 223 12.42 4.33 6.71
C SER A 223 13.57 5.21 7.24
N THR A 224 13.29 6.04 8.22
CA THR A 224 14.32 6.89 8.86
C THR A 224 15.26 6.09 9.79
N ASN A 225 14.77 5.01 10.41
CA ASN A 225 15.48 4.29 11.49
C ASN A 225 15.70 2.81 11.18
N ASP A 226 15.17 2.29 10.10
CA ASP A 226 15.24 0.87 9.73
C ASP A 226 15.83 0.71 8.32
N GLU A 227 16.96 0.02 8.25
CA GLU A 227 17.70 -0.20 6.99
C GLU A 227 16.92 -1.04 5.98
N ASN A 228 16.09 -1.99 6.43
CA ASN A 228 15.28 -2.80 5.51
C ASN A 228 14.20 -1.97 4.85
N ALA A 229 13.54 -1.08 5.62
CA ALA A 229 12.58 -0.14 5.08
C ALA A 229 13.21 0.77 4.02
N LYS A 230 14.39 1.33 4.31
CA LYS A 230 15.16 2.14 3.36
C LYS A 230 15.56 1.38 2.11
N ARG A 231 16.04 0.13 2.26
CA ARG A 231 16.38 -0.74 1.12
C ARG A 231 15.17 -1.04 0.25
N LEU A 232 14.00 -1.27 0.86
CA LEU A 232 12.76 -1.54 0.11
C LEU A 232 12.37 -0.34 -0.77
N PHE A 233 12.38 0.88 -0.24
CA PHE A 233 12.15 2.10 -1.04
C PHE A 233 13.23 2.31 -2.10
N THR A 234 14.50 2.03 -1.77
CA THR A 234 15.61 2.10 -2.75
C THR A 234 15.39 1.13 -3.90
N ALA A 235 14.95 -0.10 -3.61
CA ALA A 235 14.67 -1.10 -4.64
C ALA A 235 13.49 -0.69 -5.52
N PHE A 236 12.43 -0.10 -4.94
CA PHE A 236 11.30 0.43 -5.69
C PHE A 236 11.74 1.56 -6.65
N VAL A 237 12.42 2.60 -6.14
CA VAL A 237 12.89 3.72 -6.95
C VAL A 237 13.85 3.25 -8.05
N LYS A 238 14.73 2.29 -7.75
CA LYS A 238 15.62 1.67 -8.74
C LYS A 238 14.84 0.95 -9.82
N ALA A 239 13.83 0.16 -9.47
CA ALA A 239 12.98 -0.52 -10.45
C ALA A 239 12.27 0.47 -11.37
N VAL A 240 11.82 1.63 -10.84
CA VAL A 240 11.24 2.70 -11.64
C VAL A 240 12.27 3.29 -12.61
N GLN A 241 13.49 3.57 -12.14
CA GLN A 241 14.58 4.08 -12.98
C GLN A 241 14.97 3.12 -14.12
N GLU A 242 15.03 1.83 -13.82
CA GLU A 242 15.32 0.78 -14.80
C GLU A 242 14.19 0.64 -15.83
N ASN A 243 12.94 0.89 -15.44
CA ASN A 243 11.79 0.82 -16.33
C ASN A 243 11.76 1.98 -17.36
N ILE A 244 12.18 3.19 -16.97
CA ILE A 244 12.28 4.37 -17.87
C ILE A 244 13.33 4.14 -18.98
N THR A 245 14.34 3.32 -18.72
CA THR A 245 15.46 3.14 -19.64
C THR A 245 15.27 1.98 -20.63
N LYS A 246 14.15 1.27 -20.55
CA LYS A 246 13.75 0.21 -21.50
C LYS A 246 12.96 0.78 -22.66
#